data_8c67e41d46a3168b3b5615ca3cca4550
#
_entry.id   8c67e41d46a3168b3b5615ca3cca4550
#
_cell.length_a   1.000
_cell.length_b   1.000
_cell.length_c   1.000
_cell.angle_alpha   90.00
_cell.angle_beta   90.00
_cell.angle_gamma   90.00
#
_symmetry.space_group_name_H-M   'P 1'
#
loop_
_entity.id
_entity.type
_entity.pdbx_description
1 polymer ?
#
loop_
_entity_poly.entity_id
_entity_poly.type
_entity_poly.pdbx_seq_one_letter_code
_entity_poly.pdbx_strand_id
1 'polypeptide(L)'
;VQKCFVGSDRTAANGDVANKIGTYMLALAAFDNGVPFYPVVPTSTIDLSLAHGDLIPIEERNPQEVLGLEFMGERVAPKNAKARNIAFDVTPNRLVTGIVTENGVAYHPFEVSLRKAVLGG
;
A
#
# COMPACT_ATOMS: atom_id res chain seq x y z
N VAL A 1 9.10 17.90 -7.31
CA VAL A 1 7.81 17.22 -7.10
C VAL A 1 7.10 17.86 -5.91
N GLN A 2 5.87 18.31 -6.11
CA GLN A 2 5.10 19.01 -5.09
C GLN A 2 4.21 18.07 -4.29
N LYS A 3 3.74 17.00 -4.88
CA LYS A 3 2.86 15.99 -4.25
C LYS A 3 3.10 14.63 -4.83
N CYS A 4 2.80 13.59 -4.04
CA CYS A 4 2.90 12.21 -4.47
C CYS A 4 1.54 11.53 -4.31
N PHE A 5 1.06 10.88 -5.35
CA PHE A 5 -0.22 10.16 -5.35
C PHE A 5 0.01 8.68 -5.67
N VAL A 6 -0.66 7.82 -4.94
CA VAL A 6 -0.64 6.37 -5.16
C VAL A 6 -2.05 5.81 -5.09
N GLY A 7 -2.22 4.56 -5.51
CA GLY A 7 -3.48 3.85 -5.32
C GLY A 7 -3.53 3.13 -3.97
N SER A 8 -4.55 2.30 -3.80
CA SER A 8 -4.67 1.40 -2.67
C SER A 8 -5.44 0.15 -3.08
N ASP A 9 -4.95 -1.00 -2.67
CA ASP A 9 -5.68 -2.25 -2.81
C ASP A 9 -6.56 -2.50 -1.58
N ARG A 10 -6.12 -2.02 -0.42
CA ARG A 10 -6.91 -2.04 0.81
C ARG A 10 -6.39 -1.01 1.79
N THR A 11 -7.30 -0.37 2.51
CA THR A 11 -6.99 0.63 3.52
C THR A 11 -7.63 0.21 4.85
N ALA A 12 -6.83 0.16 5.91
CA ALA A 12 -7.31 -0.14 7.25
C ALA A 12 -7.97 1.08 7.90
N ALA A 13 -8.71 0.85 8.98
CA ALA A 13 -9.44 1.91 9.67
C ALA A 13 -8.55 3.05 10.19
N ASN A 14 -7.31 2.74 10.55
CA ASN A 14 -6.34 3.74 11.04
C ASN A 14 -5.58 4.48 9.94
N GLY A 15 -5.86 4.18 8.67
CA GLY A 15 -5.20 4.82 7.55
C GLY A 15 -3.94 4.11 7.04
N ASP A 16 -3.61 2.93 7.56
CA ASP A 16 -2.56 2.11 6.97
C ASP A 16 -3.03 1.58 5.61
N VAL A 17 -2.16 1.64 4.60
CA VAL A 17 -2.54 1.39 3.20
C VAL A 17 -1.72 0.23 2.64
N ALA A 18 -2.40 -0.79 2.13
CA ALA A 18 -1.77 -1.85 1.35
C ALA A 18 -1.89 -1.52 -0.13
N ASN A 19 -0.76 -1.52 -0.82
CA ASN A 19 -0.69 -1.27 -2.25
C ASN A 19 0.47 -2.06 -2.87
N LYS A 20 0.60 -1.98 -4.17
CA LYS A 20 1.67 -2.64 -4.92
C LYS A 20 3.01 -2.43 -4.23
N ILE A 21 3.80 -3.50 -4.15
CA ILE A 21 5.12 -3.45 -3.54
C ILE A 21 5.97 -2.33 -4.13
N GLY A 22 6.68 -1.60 -3.28
CA GLY A 22 7.40 -0.37 -3.63
C GLY A 22 6.72 0.89 -3.10
N THR A 23 5.44 0.83 -2.78
CA THR A 23 4.69 1.98 -2.27
C THR A 23 5.24 2.47 -0.94
N TYR A 24 5.62 1.56 -0.05
CA TYR A 24 6.21 1.93 1.24
C TYR A 24 7.53 2.69 1.06
N MET A 25 8.40 2.23 0.17
CA MET A 25 9.66 2.92 -0.12
C MET A 25 9.42 4.32 -0.67
N LEU A 26 8.43 4.46 -1.56
CA LEU A 26 8.05 5.75 -2.11
C LEU A 26 7.52 6.69 -1.02
N ALA A 27 6.70 6.18 -0.12
CA ALA A 27 6.17 6.94 1.02
C ALA A 27 7.29 7.43 1.94
N LEU A 28 8.27 6.58 2.22
CA LEU A 28 9.44 6.95 3.02
C LEU A 28 10.26 8.06 2.35
N ALA A 29 10.50 7.93 1.06
CA ALA A 29 11.23 8.94 0.29
C ALA A 29 10.48 10.28 0.28
N ALA A 30 9.17 10.25 0.08
CA ALA A 30 8.33 11.44 0.11
C ALA A 30 8.39 12.11 1.49
N PHE A 31 8.26 11.34 2.55
CA PHE A 31 8.30 11.83 3.93
C PHE A 31 9.65 12.49 4.24
N ASP A 32 10.75 11.82 3.88
CA ASP A 32 12.10 12.32 4.12
C ASP A 32 12.39 13.64 3.38
N ASN A 33 11.76 13.83 2.23
CA ASN A 33 11.93 15.02 1.40
C ASN A 33 10.83 16.08 1.58
N GLY A 34 9.95 15.90 2.56
CA GLY A 34 8.89 16.87 2.85
C GLY A 34 7.83 16.95 1.75
N VAL A 35 7.66 15.89 0.96
CA VAL A 35 6.65 15.81 -0.10
C VAL A 35 5.37 15.18 0.46
N PRO A 36 4.22 15.90 0.40
CA PRO A 36 2.96 15.32 0.83
C PRO A 36 2.60 14.06 0.02
N PHE A 37 2.09 13.05 0.72
CA PHE A 37 1.80 11.73 0.17
C PHE A 37 0.32 11.40 0.35
N TYR A 38 -0.37 11.14 -0.77
CA TYR A 38 -1.81 10.97 -0.82
C TYR A 38 -2.20 9.68 -1.54
N PRO A 39 -2.60 8.62 -0.84
CA PRO A 39 -3.33 7.54 -1.49
C PRO A 39 -4.68 8.04 -2.03
N VAL A 40 -5.00 7.66 -3.26
CA VAL A 40 -6.29 7.96 -3.91
C VAL A 40 -7.06 6.66 -4.03
N VAL A 41 -8.13 6.54 -3.27
CA VAL A 41 -8.80 5.27 -3.05
C VAL A 41 -10.31 5.42 -3.17
N PRO A 42 -11.02 4.49 -3.80
CA PRO A 42 -12.47 4.42 -3.64
C PRO A 42 -12.80 3.91 -2.23
N THR A 43 -13.90 4.37 -1.66
CA THR A 43 -14.32 3.93 -0.32
C THR A 43 -14.50 2.41 -0.21
N SER A 44 -14.75 1.75 -1.34
CA SER A 44 -14.86 0.28 -1.38
C SER A 44 -13.58 -0.46 -0.98
N THR A 45 -12.42 0.21 -1.05
CA THR A 45 -11.14 -0.38 -0.61
C THR A 45 -10.88 -0.18 0.87
N ILE A 46 -11.67 0.65 1.54
CA ILE A 46 -11.51 0.95 2.98
C ILE A 46 -12.27 -0.11 3.76
N ASP A 47 -11.54 -0.87 4.57
CA ASP A 47 -12.11 -1.92 5.43
C ASP A 47 -12.02 -1.49 6.89
N LEU A 48 -13.11 -0.95 7.39
CA LEU A 48 -13.18 -0.46 8.78
C LEU A 48 -13.12 -1.60 9.83
N SER A 49 -13.29 -2.85 9.41
CA SER A 49 -13.13 -4.01 10.29
C SER A 49 -11.67 -4.32 10.61
N LEU A 50 -10.74 -3.80 9.81
CA LEU A 50 -9.31 -3.95 10.01
C LEU A 50 -8.79 -2.73 10.76
N ALA A 51 -8.44 -2.91 12.05
CA ALA A 51 -8.02 -1.79 12.89
C ALA A 51 -6.70 -1.16 12.43
N HIS A 52 -5.79 -1.97 11.93
CA HIS A 52 -4.46 -1.52 11.47
C HIS A 52 -3.92 -2.42 10.36
N GLY A 53 -2.81 -1.99 9.76
CA GLY A 53 -2.25 -2.63 8.57
C GLY A 53 -1.78 -4.06 8.77
N ASP A 54 -1.35 -4.45 9.97
CA ASP A 54 -0.90 -5.82 10.25
C ASP A 54 -2.04 -6.84 10.09
N LEU A 55 -3.28 -6.40 10.14
CA LEU A 55 -4.46 -7.25 9.96
C LEU A 55 -4.84 -7.42 8.49
N ILE A 56 -4.26 -6.66 7.58
CA ILE A 56 -4.53 -6.77 6.15
C ILE A 56 -3.88 -8.05 5.62
N PRO A 57 -4.67 -8.97 5.01
CA PRO A 57 -4.09 -10.16 4.40
C PRO A 57 -3.18 -9.77 3.23
N ILE A 58 -1.93 -10.19 3.27
CA ILE A 58 -0.97 -9.96 2.18
C ILE A 58 -0.76 -11.27 1.46
N GLU A 59 -1.13 -11.30 0.19
CA GLU A 59 -0.91 -12.46 -0.67
C GLU A 59 0.57 -12.59 -1.01
N GLU A 60 1.12 -13.77 -0.74
CA GLU A 60 2.44 -14.15 -1.21
C GLU A 60 2.29 -14.94 -2.50
N ARG A 61 2.81 -14.39 -3.59
CA ARG A 61 2.74 -14.99 -4.91
C ARG A 61 3.77 -16.10 -5.06
N ASN A 62 3.59 -16.94 -6.09
CA ASN A 62 4.48 -18.05 -6.36
C ASN A 62 5.94 -17.57 -6.52
N PRO A 63 6.89 -18.12 -5.73
CA PRO A 63 8.30 -17.78 -5.87
C PRO A 63 8.87 -18.01 -7.28
N GLN A 64 8.28 -18.91 -8.06
CA GLN A 64 8.71 -19.18 -9.43
C GLN A 64 8.50 -18.01 -10.39
N GLU A 65 7.64 -17.07 -10.08
CA GLU A 65 7.54 -15.82 -10.86
C GLU A 65 8.86 -15.06 -10.85
N VAL A 66 9.68 -15.22 -9.80
CA VAL A 66 11.00 -14.62 -9.66
C VAL A 66 12.09 -15.61 -10.03
N LEU A 67 12.04 -16.81 -9.45
CA LEU A 67 13.07 -17.83 -9.61
C LEU A 67 13.04 -18.51 -10.98
N GLY A 68 11.88 -18.49 -11.65
CA GLY A 68 11.69 -19.12 -12.95
C GLY A 68 12.25 -18.33 -14.12
N LEU A 69 12.87 -17.16 -13.88
CA LEU A 69 13.47 -16.36 -14.95
C LEU A 69 14.60 -17.14 -15.63
N GLU A 70 14.53 -17.26 -16.96
CA GLU A 70 15.52 -17.95 -17.77
C GLU A 70 16.14 -17.00 -18.79
N PHE A 71 17.41 -17.27 -19.09
CA PHE A 71 18.11 -16.60 -20.17
C PHE A 71 18.76 -17.66 -21.06
N MET A 72 18.38 -17.67 -22.34
CA MET A 72 18.87 -18.66 -23.32
C MET A 72 18.67 -20.12 -22.87
N GLY A 73 17.54 -20.41 -22.22
CA GLY A 73 17.19 -21.74 -21.76
C GLY A 73 17.80 -22.13 -20.41
N GLU A 74 18.57 -21.24 -19.79
CA GLU A 74 19.20 -21.51 -18.52
C GLU A 74 18.60 -20.63 -17.41
N ARG A 75 18.38 -21.23 -16.24
CA ARG A 75 17.90 -20.52 -15.08
C ARG A 75 18.90 -19.47 -14.62
N VAL A 76 18.45 -18.19 -14.50
CA VAL A 76 19.30 -17.09 -14.07
C VAL A 76 19.58 -17.14 -12.57
N ALA A 77 18.58 -17.49 -11.75
CA ALA A 77 18.76 -17.57 -10.31
C ALA A 77 19.62 -18.76 -9.90
N PRO A 78 20.42 -18.64 -8.81
CA PRO A 78 21.17 -19.78 -8.29
C PRO A 78 20.25 -20.96 -7.99
N LYS A 79 20.76 -22.19 -8.18
CA LYS A 79 19.97 -23.42 -8.05
C LYS A 79 19.26 -23.57 -6.71
N ASN A 80 19.88 -23.14 -5.63
CA ASN A 80 19.37 -23.26 -4.27
C ASN A 80 18.76 -21.95 -3.75
N ALA A 81 18.58 -20.95 -4.63
CA ALA A 81 18.01 -19.69 -4.25
C ALA A 81 16.55 -19.84 -3.85
N LYS A 82 16.14 -19.10 -2.82
CA LYS A 82 14.76 -18.98 -2.40
C LYS A 82 14.31 -17.55 -2.66
N ALA A 83 13.04 -17.37 -2.99
CA ALA A 83 12.46 -16.05 -3.19
C ALA A 83 11.20 -15.91 -2.36
N ARG A 84 11.02 -14.73 -1.80
CA ARG A 84 9.78 -14.30 -1.19
C ARG A 84 9.12 -13.33 -2.15
N ASN A 85 7.99 -13.74 -2.73
CA ASN A 85 7.30 -12.98 -3.76
C ASN A 85 6.04 -12.34 -3.19
N ILE A 86 6.21 -11.21 -2.52
CA ILE A 86 5.12 -10.46 -1.91
C ILE A 86 4.62 -9.44 -2.91
N ALA A 87 3.29 -9.46 -3.20
CA ALA A 87 2.69 -8.56 -4.18
C ALA A 87 2.46 -7.16 -3.64
N PHE A 88 2.22 -7.01 -2.34
CA PHE A 88 1.84 -5.75 -1.70
C PHE A 88 2.71 -5.48 -0.50
N ASP A 89 2.90 -4.20 -0.20
CA ASP A 89 3.45 -3.77 1.09
C ASP A 89 2.44 -2.88 1.81
N VAL A 90 2.68 -2.64 3.09
CA VAL A 90 1.82 -1.79 3.92
C VAL A 90 2.55 -0.51 4.26
N THR A 91 1.95 0.61 3.90
CA THR A 91 2.45 1.94 4.26
C THR A 91 1.78 2.38 5.56
N PRO A 92 2.55 2.63 6.63
CA PRO A 92 1.97 3.10 7.89
C PRO A 92 1.38 4.50 7.75
N ASN A 93 0.28 4.74 8.45
CA ASN A 93 -0.46 6.00 8.35
C ASN A 93 0.35 7.24 8.71
N ARG A 94 1.40 7.11 9.52
CA ARG A 94 2.28 8.23 9.87
C ARG A 94 2.94 8.87 8.65
N LEU A 95 3.09 8.13 7.56
CA LEU A 95 3.66 8.62 6.30
C LEU A 95 2.61 9.19 5.35
N VAL A 96 1.34 9.04 5.68
CA VAL A 96 0.22 9.46 4.83
C VAL A 96 -0.25 10.84 5.26
N THR A 97 -0.23 11.80 4.33
CA THR A 97 -0.69 13.16 4.56
C THR A 97 -2.20 13.25 4.62
N GLY A 98 -2.86 12.59 3.67
CA GLY A 98 -4.31 12.51 3.57
C GLY A 98 -4.69 11.39 2.62
N ILE A 99 -5.93 10.94 2.68
CA ILE A 99 -6.46 9.90 1.81
C ILE A 99 -7.60 10.50 0.99
N VAL A 100 -7.43 10.49 -0.31
CA VAL A 100 -8.40 11.05 -1.26
C VAL A 100 -9.43 9.98 -1.62
N THR A 101 -10.70 10.30 -1.42
CA THR A 101 -11.81 9.42 -1.79
C THR A 101 -12.80 10.15 -2.68
N GLU A 102 -13.77 9.43 -3.23
CA GLU A 102 -14.89 10.05 -3.97
C GLU A 102 -15.75 10.96 -3.08
N ASN A 103 -15.62 10.85 -1.75
CA ASN A 103 -16.35 11.66 -0.78
C ASN A 103 -15.46 12.75 -0.14
N GLY A 104 -14.36 13.10 -0.77
CA GLY A 104 -13.44 14.12 -0.30
C GLY A 104 -12.16 13.56 0.26
N VAL A 105 -11.33 14.43 0.85
CA VAL A 105 -10.04 14.08 1.41
C VAL A 105 -10.18 13.84 2.91
N ALA A 106 -9.75 12.67 3.36
CA ALA A 106 -9.69 12.33 4.78
C ALA A 106 -8.31 12.71 5.33
N TYR A 107 -8.28 13.35 6.48
CA TYR A 107 -7.05 13.73 7.20
C TYR A 107 -6.99 13.06 8.58
N HIS A 108 -5.82 13.08 9.19
CA HIS A 108 -5.65 12.56 10.56
C HIS A 108 -6.59 13.25 11.55
N PRO A 109 -7.16 12.53 12.50
CA PRO A 109 -7.05 11.10 12.76
C PRO A 109 -7.93 10.29 11.81
N PHE A 110 -7.33 9.31 11.15
CA PHE A 110 -8.02 8.54 10.10
C PHE A 110 -9.16 7.66 10.65
N GLU A 111 -9.08 7.23 11.89
CA GLU A 111 -10.16 6.44 12.52
C GLU A 111 -11.50 7.20 12.48
N VAL A 112 -11.45 8.51 12.52
CA VAL A 112 -12.64 9.37 12.46
C VAL A 112 -12.97 9.72 11.00
N SER A 113 -11.97 10.22 10.26
CA SER A 113 -12.20 10.77 8.91
C SER A 113 -12.55 9.70 7.88
N LEU A 114 -11.94 8.50 7.96
CA LEU A 114 -12.26 7.41 7.06
C LEU A 114 -13.66 6.84 7.32
N ARG A 115 -14.07 6.76 8.56
CA ARG A 115 -15.44 6.33 8.89
C ARG A 115 -16.46 7.30 8.29
N LYS A 116 -16.22 8.60 8.40
CA LYS A 116 -17.05 9.62 7.77
C LYS A 116 -17.13 9.44 6.26
N ALA A 117 -15.98 9.23 5.60
CA ALA A 117 -15.92 9.07 4.15
C ALA A 117 -16.71 7.82 3.69
N VAL A 118 -16.57 6.71 4.39
CA VAL A 118 -17.27 5.46 4.07
C VAL A 118 -18.78 5.59 4.27
N LEU A 119 -19.20 6.32 5.29
CA LEU A 119 -20.62 6.49 5.61
C LEU A 119 -21.29 7.57 4.73
N GLY A 120 -20.64 8.05 3.71
CA GLY A 120 -21.22 8.96 2.73
C GLY A 120 -20.95 10.43 2.96
N GLY A 121 -19.92 10.67 3.72
CA GLY A 121 -19.49 12.03 3.96
C GLY A 121 -20.28 12.76 4.99
#